data_ca1fc3e581eff7b2a66546c5545b8119
#
_entry.id   ca1fc3e581eff7b2a66546c5545b8119
#
_cell.length_a   1.000
_cell.length_b   1.000
_cell.length_c   1.000
_cell.angle_alpha   90.00
_cell.angle_beta   90.00
_cell.angle_gamma   90.00
#
_symmetry.space_group_name_H-M   'P 1'
#
loop_
_entity.id
_entity.type
_entity.pdbx_description
1 polymer ?
#
loop_
_entity_poly.entity_id
_entity_poly.type
_entity_poly.pdbx_seq_one_letter_code
_entity_poly.pdbx_strand_id
1 'polypeptide(L)'
;MRLSEIEDPKTKSNRQLKQLIAERKTESCVRYYDRVVSKEWCNKVIDLFEQSKKDTFDNDRKSFTELNIEGKEEFKDIKETYIRVLRQNLQHFMKEVNIENHHFPPIIDMENIRIKKYTDNGKDVFKNHVDVLRSQGPSSKRFLVFIMYLSDVEECGETSIPRYNIKCKPKAGRLLMFPPFWTHPHQGEKVIKGTKYQIMTYLHYGDINDNNPR
;
A
#
# COMPACT_ATOMS: atom_id res chain seq x y z
N MET A 1 11.39 21.46 -26.89
CA MET A 1 10.06 21.77 -26.30
C MET A 1 10.23 23.03 -25.47
N ARG A 2 9.57 24.13 -25.86
CA ARG A 2 9.68 25.42 -25.15
C ARG A 2 8.76 25.38 -23.96
N LEU A 3 9.23 25.87 -22.78
CA LEU A 3 8.45 25.96 -21.54
C LEU A 3 7.15 26.82 -21.67
N SER A 4 7.00 27.56 -22.81
CA SER A 4 5.83 28.40 -23.12
C SER A 4 4.62 27.62 -23.65
N GLU A 5 4.72 26.30 -23.87
CA GLU A 5 3.63 25.48 -24.41
C GLU A 5 2.86 24.69 -23.31
N ILE A 6 3.18 24.93 -22.04
CA ILE A 6 2.42 24.34 -20.93
C ILE A 6 1.16 25.19 -20.74
N GLU A 7 0.04 24.76 -21.28
CA GLU A 7 -1.26 25.38 -21.02
C GLU A 7 -1.54 25.46 -19.51
N ASP A 8 -1.97 26.64 -19.04
CA ASP A 8 -2.38 26.85 -17.66
C ASP A 8 -3.53 25.89 -17.30
N PRO A 9 -3.40 25.07 -16.24
CA PRO A 9 -4.46 24.16 -15.81
C PRO A 9 -5.82 24.80 -15.55
N LYS A 10 -5.86 26.11 -15.33
CA LYS A 10 -7.09 26.89 -15.07
C LYS A 10 -7.96 27.07 -16.30
N THR A 11 -7.45 26.81 -17.51
CA THR A 11 -8.19 27.01 -18.78
C THR A 11 -8.86 25.74 -19.32
N LYS A 12 -8.63 24.59 -18.68
CA LYS A 12 -9.17 23.30 -19.17
C LYS A 12 -10.65 23.14 -18.80
N SER A 13 -11.46 22.72 -19.79
CA SER A 13 -12.86 22.36 -19.53
C SER A 13 -12.97 21.18 -18.55
N ASN A 14 -14.10 21.08 -17.82
CA ASN A 14 -14.35 19.96 -16.90
C ASN A 14 -14.19 18.57 -17.55
N ARG A 15 -14.44 18.45 -18.85
CA ARG A 15 -14.27 17.22 -19.61
C ARG A 15 -12.77 16.89 -19.82
N GLN A 16 -12.00 17.88 -20.22
CA GLN A 16 -10.53 17.74 -20.40
C GLN A 16 -9.84 17.46 -19.07
N LEU A 17 -10.29 18.09 -17.98
CA LEU A 17 -9.77 17.83 -16.64
C LEU A 17 -10.06 16.40 -16.19
N LYS A 18 -11.29 15.89 -16.40
CA LYS A 18 -11.66 14.50 -16.10
C LYS A 18 -10.83 13.51 -16.91
N GLN A 19 -10.61 13.77 -18.21
CA GLN A 19 -9.79 12.94 -19.07
C GLN A 19 -8.34 12.90 -18.60
N LEU A 20 -7.75 14.06 -18.28
CA LEU A 20 -6.38 14.16 -17.77
C LEU A 20 -6.20 13.43 -16.44
N ILE A 21 -7.19 13.50 -15.55
CA ILE A 21 -7.19 12.75 -14.27
C ILE A 21 -7.25 11.25 -14.54
N ALA A 22 -8.06 10.80 -15.50
CA ALA A 22 -8.17 9.40 -15.87
C ALA A 22 -6.85 8.87 -16.48
N GLU A 23 -6.22 9.64 -17.39
CA GLU A 23 -4.92 9.33 -17.99
C GLU A 23 -3.82 9.23 -16.92
N ARG A 24 -3.71 10.22 -16.03
CA ARG A 24 -2.75 10.18 -14.89
C ARG A 24 -2.96 8.99 -13.97
N LYS A 25 -4.21 8.58 -13.75
CA LYS A 25 -4.53 7.40 -12.96
C LYS A 25 -4.07 6.12 -13.66
N THR A 26 -4.20 6.05 -14.98
CA THR A 26 -3.73 4.91 -15.79
C THR A 26 -2.21 4.80 -15.77
N GLU A 27 -1.48 5.91 -15.87
CA GLU A 27 -0.02 5.97 -15.84
C GLU A 27 0.59 5.77 -14.44
N SER A 28 -0.20 5.90 -13.37
CA SER A 28 0.31 5.97 -12.01
C SER A 28 0.82 4.66 -11.43
N CYS A 29 0.61 3.50 -12.06
CA CYS A 29 0.87 2.19 -11.44
C CYS A 29 0.23 2.02 -10.04
N VAL A 30 -0.83 2.77 -9.73
CA VAL A 30 -1.58 2.65 -8.47
C VAL A 30 -2.90 1.95 -8.77
N ARG A 31 -3.14 0.82 -8.12
CA ARG A 31 -4.40 0.07 -8.28
C ARG A 31 -4.96 -0.32 -6.93
N TYR A 32 -6.28 -0.40 -6.84
CA TYR A 32 -6.93 -0.99 -5.68
C TYR A 32 -8.08 -1.91 -6.13
N TYR A 33 -8.25 -2.98 -5.39
CA TYR A 33 -9.23 -4.05 -5.65
C TYR A 33 -10.12 -4.20 -4.43
N ASP A 34 -11.44 -4.15 -4.65
CA ASP A 34 -12.43 -4.25 -3.57
C ASP A 34 -12.83 -5.71 -3.33
N ARG A 35 -13.15 -6.04 -2.08
CA ARG A 35 -13.70 -7.34 -1.70
C ARG A 35 -12.80 -8.52 -2.04
N VAL A 36 -11.46 -8.34 -1.94
CA VAL A 36 -10.50 -9.43 -2.17
C VAL A 36 -10.52 -10.48 -1.06
N VAL A 37 -11.06 -10.12 0.10
CA VAL A 37 -11.40 -11.02 1.23
C VAL A 37 -12.74 -10.61 1.80
N SER A 38 -13.37 -11.50 2.60
CA SER A 38 -14.65 -11.23 3.26
C SER A 38 -14.47 -10.32 4.50
N LYS A 39 -15.55 -9.69 4.96
CA LYS A 39 -15.56 -8.91 6.20
C LYS A 39 -15.29 -9.77 7.43
N GLU A 40 -15.77 -11.01 7.43
CA GLU A 40 -15.57 -11.99 8.50
C GLU A 40 -14.08 -12.32 8.64
N TRP A 41 -13.36 -12.47 7.53
CA TRP A 41 -11.92 -12.65 7.57
C TRP A 41 -11.21 -11.40 8.12
N CYS A 42 -11.62 -10.22 7.70
CA CYS A 42 -11.08 -8.96 8.23
C CYS A 42 -11.27 -8.86 9.75
N ASN A 43 -12.48 -9.16 10.24
CA ASN A 43 -12.79 -9.14 11.67
C ASN A 43 -11.93 -10.15 12.44
N LYS A 44 -11.76 -11.39 11.93
CA LYS A 44 -10.86 -12.39 12.54
C LYS A 44 -9.44 -11.84 12.70
N VAL A 45 -8.91 -11.15 11.70
CA VAL A 45 -7.56 -10.54 11.76
C VAL A 45 -7.52 -9.44 12.82
N ILE A 46 -8.53 -8.59 12.89
CA ILE A 46 -8.63 -7.51 13.88
C ILE A 46 -8.68 -8.08 15.28
N ASP A 47 -9.52 -9.10 15.54
CA ASP A 47 -9.67 -9.72 16.84
C ASP A 47 -8.35 -10.33 17.34
N LEU A 48 -7.63 -11.04 16.49
CA LEU A 48 -6.30 -11.58 16.82
C LEU A 48 -5.28 -10.45 17.07
N PHE A 49 -5.32 -9.38 16.28
CA PHE A 49 -4.47 -8.21 16.51
C PHE A 49 -4.75 -7.59 17.87
N GLU A 50 -6.03 -7.39 18.26
CA GLU A 50 -6.38 -6.76 19.53
C GLU A 50 -5.95 -7.59 20.75
N GLN A 51 -5.97 -8.91 20.64
CA GLN A 51 -5.52 -9.84 21.67
C GLN A 51 -3.99 -9.94 21.80
N SER A 52 -3.24 -9.51 20.77
CA SER A 52 -1.78 -9.65 20.73
C SER A 52 -1.07 -8.48 21.39
N LYS A 53 0.17 -8.71 21.88
CA LYS A 53 1.08 -7.63 22.31
C LYS A 53 1.60 -6.88 21.10
N LYS A 54 1.48 -5.57 21.09
CA LYS A 54 1.76 -4.67 19.96
C LYS A 54 2.86 -3.68 20.32
N ASP A 55 3.57 -3.20 19.27
CA ASP A 55 4.50 -2.08 19.37
C ASP A 55 3.77 -0.78 19.05
N THR A 56 4.09 0.29 19.78
CA THR A 56 3.54 1.63 19.53
C THR A 56 4.64 2.52 18.98
N PHE A 57 4.34 3.20 17.87
CA PHE A 57 5.19 4.23 17.30
C PHE A 57 4.51 5.58 17.54
N ASP A 58 5.26 6.51 18.14
CA ASP A 58 4.79 7.89 18.37
C ASP A 58 5.97 8.85 18.23
N ASN A 59 6.06 9.48 17.06
CA ASN A 59 7.08 10.47 16.76
C ASN A 59 6.58 11.47 15.71
N ASP A 60 7.37 12.50 15.40
CA ASP A 60 6.97 13.59 14.50
C ASP A 60 6.58 13.16 13.07
N ARG A 61 6.98 11.97 12.65
CA ARG A 61 6.72 11.45 11.29
C ARG A 61 5.57 10.47 11.24
N LYS A 62 5.40 9.66 12.29
CA LYS A 62 4.42 8.58 12.35
C LYS A 62 3.94 8.31 13.77
N SER A 63 2.65 8.08 13.89
CA SER A 63 2.01 7.57 15.10
C SER A 63 1.01 6.48 14.70
N PHE A 64 1.16 5.30 15.23
CA PHE A 64 0.29 4.13 15.07
C PHE A 64 0.75 2.97 15.96
N THR A 65 -0.12 1.97 16.12
CA THR A 65 0.23 0.69 16.73
C THR A 65 0.48 -0.36 15.65
N GLU A 66 1.51 -1.20 15.82
CA GLU A 66 1.92 -2.21 14.83
C GLU A 66 2.12 -3.57 15.48
N LEU A 67 1.81 -4.62 14.74
CA LEU A 67 2.11 -6.01 15.07
C LEU A 67 2.80 -6.67 13.88
N ASN A 68 4.03 -7.18 14.08
CA ASN A 68 4.65 -8.12 13.16
C ASN A 68 4.11 -9.52 13.46
N ILE A 69 3.52 -10.18 12.45
CA ILE A 69 2.90 -11.51 12.61
C ILE A 69 3.84 -12.66 12.23
N GLU A 70 5.09 -12.37 11.87
CA GLU A 70 6.05 -13.41 11.52
C GLU A 70 6.38 -14.29 12.71
N GLY A 71 6.40 -15.62 12.52
CA GLY A 71 6.66 -16.60 13.57
C GLY A 71 5.52 -16.80 14.59
N LYS A 72 4.35 -16.17 14.39
CA LYS A 72 3.18 -16.30 15.27
C LYS A 72 2.22 -17.34 14.73
N GLU A 73 2.12 -18.48 15.45
CA GLU A 73 1.33 -19.65 15.00
C GLU A 73 -0.17 -19.30 14.85
N GLU A 74 -0.71 -18.45 15.74
CA GLU A 74 -2.09 -17.99 15.70
C GLU A 74 -2.44 -17.20 14.44
N PHE A 75 -1.44 -16.68 13.70
CA PHE A 75 -1.61 -15.96 12.44
C PHE A 75 -1.31 -16.79 11.19
N LYS A 76 -1.00 -18.07 11.31
CA LYS A 76 -0.62 -18.93 10.18
C LYS A 76 -1.66 -18.93 9.06
N ASP A 77 -2.91 -19.24 9.36
CA ASP A 77 -4.01 -19.24 8.37
C ASP A 77 -4.21 -17.86 7.73
N ILE A 78 -4.04 -16.80 8.55
CA ILE A 78 -4.14 -15.42 8.07
C ILE A 78 -3.04 -15.13 7.06
N LYS A 79 -1.79 -15.51 7.37
CA LYS A 79 -0.62 -15.35 6.50
C LYS A 79 -0.82 -16.09 5.18
N GLU A 80 -1.21 -17.36 5.23
CA GLU A 80 -1.44 -18.19 4.03
C GLU A 80 -2.54 -17.60 3.14
N THR A 81 -3.66 -17.20 3.72
CA THR A 81 -4.76 -16.57 2.99
C THR A 81 -4.32 -15.25 2.37
N TYR A 82 -3.61 -14.39 3.12
CA TYR A 82 -3.14 -13.11 2.64
C TYR A 82 -2.18 -13.29 1.45
N ILE A 83 -1.18 -14.16 1.57
CA ILE A 83 -0.23 -14.45 0.49
C ILE A 83 -0.93 -14.95 -0.77
N ARG A 84 -1.90 -15.85 -0.64
CA ARG A 84 -2.70 -16.36 -1.77
C ARG A 84 -3.45 -15.23 -2.48
N VAL A 85 -4.10 -14.34 -1.71
CA VAL A 85 -4.83 -13.18 -2.25
C VAL A 85 -3.87 -12.22 -2.96
N LEU A 86 -2.69 -11.95 -2.38
CA LEU A 86 -1.69 -11.10 -3.01
C LEU A 86 -1.23 -11.65 -4.36
N ARG A 87 -0.93 -12.95 -4.45
CA ARG A 87 -0.51 -13.62 -5.70
C ARG A 87 -1.58 -13.50 -6.80
N GLN A 88 -2.85 -13.70 -6.46
CA GLN A 88 -3.95 -13.57 -7.41
C GLN A 88 -4.08 -12.14 -7.94
N ASN A 89 -4.02 -11.15 -7.04
CA ASN A 89 -4.16 -9.74 -7.43
C ASN A 89 -2.92 -9.18 -8.10
N LEU A 90 -1.73 -9.73 -7.84
CA LEU A 90 -0.50 -9.33 -8.53
C LEU A 90 -0.60 -9.55 -10.06
N GLN A 91 -1.18 -10.65 -10.50
CA GLN A 91 -1.38 -10.91 -11.92
C GLN A 91 -2.36 -9.93 -12.57
N HIS A 92 -3.44 -9.57 -11.85
CA HIS A 92 -4.36 -8.53 -12.32
C HIS A 92 -3.65 -7.16 -12.40
N PHE A 93 -2.89 -6.82 -11.37
CA PHE A 93 -2.11 -5.59 -11.33
C PHE A 93 -1.15 -5.49 -12.53
N MET A 94 -0.33 -6.51 -12.77
CA MET A 94 0.64 -6.53 -13.89
C MET A 94 -0.06 -6.32 -15.23
N LYS A 95 -1.20 -6.98 -15.45
CA LYS A 95 -2.00 -6.84 -16.67
C LYS A 95 -2.55 -5.41 -16.83
N GLU A 96 -3.08 -4.82 -15.78
CA GLU A 96 -3.69 -3.48 -15.82
C GLU A 96 -2.67 -2.34 -15.96
N VAL A 97 -1.44 -2.54 -15.50
CA VAL A 97 -0.35 -1.57 -15.64
C VAL A 97 0.58 -1.90 -16.82
N ASN A 98 0.19 -2.90 -17.63
CA ASN A 98 0.91 -3.33 -18.83
C ASN A 98 2.36 -3.75 -18.53
N ILE A 99 2.57 -4.49 -17.45
CA ILE A 99 3.87 -5.10 -17.13
C ILE A 99 3.86 -6.55 -17.59
N GLU A 100 4.77 -6.91 -18.49
CA GLU A 100 4.99 -8.28 -18.93
C GLU A 100 5.88 -9.05 -17.93
N ASN A 101 5.82 -10.39 -17.96
CA ASN A 101 6.58 -11.22 -17.02
C ASN A 101 8.09 -10.95 -17.04
N HIS A 102 8.66 -10.64 -18.23
CA HIS A 102 10.08 -10.37 -18.35
C HIS A 102 10.51 -8.96 -17.85
N HIS A 103 9.55 -8.08 -17.60
CA HIS A 103 9.77 -6.80 -16.92
C HIS A 103 9.74 -6.91 -15.39
N PHE A 104 9.30 -8.05 -14.86
CA PHE A 104 9.20 -8.28 -13.42
C PHE A 104 10.48 -8.95 -12.90
N PRO A 105 10.90 -8.70 -11.67
CA PRO A 105 12.09 -9.34 -11.12
C PRO A 105 11.99 -10.87 -11.18
N PRO A 106 13.04 -11.59 -11.63
CA PRO A 106 13.00 -13.06 -11.75
C PRO A 106 13.00 -13.77 -10.39
N ILE A 107 13.58 -13.13 -9.37
CA ILE A 107 13.61 -13.62 -8.00
C ILE A 107 12.94 -12.57 -7.11
N ILE A 108 11.95 -13.01 -6.35
CA ILE A 108 11.12 -12.15 -5.52
C ILE A 108 11.09 -12.73 -4.11
N ASP A 109 11.42 -11.88 -3.13
CA ASP A 109 11.20 -12.12 -1.71
C ASP A 109 10.03 -11.27 -1.21
N MET A 110 9.49 -11.63 -0.06
CA MET A 110 8.43 -10.89 0.60
C MET A 110 8.87 -10.48 2.01
N GLU A 111 8.67 -9.21 2.32
CA GLU A 111 8.95 -8.68 3.66
C GLU A 111 7.95 -9.26 4.68
N ASN A 112 8.35 -9.26 5.97
CA ASN A 112 7.47 -9.65 7.07
C ASN A 112 6.14 -8.90 7.00
N ILE A 113 5.05 -9.66 7.21
CA ILE A 113 3.71 -9.11 7.20
C ILE A 113 3.46 -8.37 8.53
N ARG A 114 2.90 -7.16 8.41
CA ARG A 114 2.58 -6.31 9.56
C ARG A 114 1.12 -5.89 9.53
N ILE A 115 0.53 -5.82 10.72
CA ILE A 115 -0.80 -5.23 10.90
C ILE A 115 -0.60 -3.90 11.61
N LYS A 116 -1.29 -2.86 11.15
CA LYS A 116 -1.25 -1.51 11.75
C LYS A 116 -2.64 -1.05 12.11
N LYS A 117 -2.71 -0.32 13.23
CA LYS A 117 -3.92 0.35 13.73
C LYS A 117 -3.67 1.84 13.83
N TYR A 118 -4.60 2.63 13.32
CA TYR A 118 -4.68 4.08 13.47
C TYR A 118 -6.04 4.42 14.05
N THR A 119 -6.05 5.24 15.10
CA THR A 119 -7.28 5.66 15.79
C THR A 119 -7.56 7.15 15.55
N ASP A 120 -8.76 7.57 15.90
CA ASP A 120 -9.21 8.97 15.87
C ASP A 120 -8.73 9.80 17.08
N ASN A 121 -7.55 9.46 17.61
CA ASN A 121 -6.93 10.14 18.76
C ASN A 121 -6.32 11.52 18.43
N GLY A 122 -6.48 11.99 17.19
CA GLY A 122 -5.90 13.25 16.67
C GLY A 122 -4.40 13.23 16.38
N LYS A 123 -3.70 12.12 16.72
CA LYS A 123 -2.24 11.97 16.55
C LYS A 123 -1.89 10.97 15.45
N ASP A 124 -2.63 9.89 15.34
CA ASP A 124 -2.29 8.77 14.46
C ASP A 124 -2.26 9.20 13.00
N VAL A 125 -1.06 9.12 12.42
CA VAL A 125 -0.76 9.59 11.06
C VAL A 125 0.52 8.92 10.57
N PHE A 126 0.68 8.80 9.25
CA PHE A 126 1.98 8.60 8.66
C PHE A 126 2.20 9.69 7.60
N LYS A 127 3.00 10.71 7.98
CA LYS A 127 3.23 11.89 7.13
C LYS A 127 3.83 11.49 5.79
N ASN A 128 3.79 12.42 4.83
CA ASN A 128 4.29 12.19 3.48
C ASN A 128 5.73 11.66 3.48
N HIS A 129 5.92 10.53 2.81
CA HIS A 129 7.19 9.80 2.75
C HIS A 129 7.27 8.91 1.51
N VAL A 130 8.43 8.32 1.31
CA VAL A 130 8.66 7.16 0.45
C VAL A 130 9.28 6.05 1.28
N ASP A 131 9.05 4.80 0.91
CA ASP A 131 9.54 3.66 1.70
C ASP A 131 10.97 3.26 1.36
N VAL A 132 11.47 3.72 0.22
CA VAL A 132 12.82 3.41 -0.28
C VAL A 132 13.64 4.69 -0.32
N LEU A 133 14.43 4.92 0.72
CA LEU A 133 15.27 6.11 0.89
C LEU A 133 16.77 5.81 0.95
N ARG A 134 17.15 4.55 1.13
CA ARG A 134 18.54 4.14 1.35
C ARG A 134 18.93 3.06 0.35
N SER A 135 20.22 3.00 0.03
CA SER A 135 20.79 1.97 -0.85
C SER A 135 21.11 0.66 -0.13
N GLN A 136 20.96 0.61 1.19
CA GLN A 136 21.31 -0.55 2.00
C GLN A 136 20.17 -0.90 2.97
N GLY A 137 20.15 -2.17 3.40
CA GLY A 137 19.15 -2.72 4.30
C GLY A 137 17.91 -3.24 3.58
N PRO A 138 17.02 -3.96 4.28
CA PRO A 138 15.86 -4.62 3.67
C PRO A 138 14.96 -3.67 2.88
N SER A 139 14.74 -2.44 3.36
CA SER A 139 13.89 -1.47 2.70
C SER A 139 14.41 -0.99 1.33
N SER A 140 15.73 -1.14 1.05
CA SER A 140 16.30 -0.76 -0.26
C SER A 140 15.83 -1.66 -1.41
N LYS A 141 15.39 -2.87 -1.08
CA LYS A 141 14.97 -3.89 -2.04
C LYS A 141 13.49 -3.85 -2.37
N ARG A 142 12.69 -3.01 -1.70
CA ARG A 142 11.24 -2.90 -1.91
C ARG A 142 10.94 -2.37 -3.30
N PHE A 143 10.06 -3.02 -4.04
CA PHE A 143 9.63 -2.52 -5.35
C PHE A 143 8.11 -2.44 -5.53
N LEU A 144 7.32 -3.16 -4.70
CA LEU A 144 5.87 -3.09 -4.71
C LEU A 144 5.34 -3.22 -3.28
N VAL A 145 4.42 -2.35 -2.89
CA VAL A 145 3.73 -2.41 -1.59
C VAL A 145 2.32 -2.97 -1.78
N PHE A 146 1.89 -3.77 -0.80
CA PHE A 146 0.52 -4.25 -0.63
C PHE A 146 -0.02 -3.74 0.70
N ILE A 147 -1.12 -2.99 0.64
CA ILE A 147 -1.85 -2.51 1.80
C ILE A 147 -3.28 -3.00 1.67
N MET A 148 -3.70 -3.93 2.53
CA MET A 148 -5.09 -4.35 2.57
C MET A 148 -5.77 -3.79 3.82
N TYR A 149 -6.83 -3.01 3.60
CA TYR A 149 -7.62 -2.47 4.70
C TYR A 149 -8.53 -3.54 5.26
N LEU A 150 -8.61 -3.58 6.60
CA LEU A 150 -9.40 -4.56 7.35
C LEU A 150 -10.68 -3.94 7.91
N SER A 151 -10.76 -2.61 7.93
CA SER A 151 -11.94 -1.88 8.44
C SER A 151 -12.42 -0.84 7.44
N ASP A 152 -13.71 -0.55 7.50
CA ASP A 152 -14.28 0.66 6.95
C ASP A 152 -13.93 1.83 7.90
N VAL A 153 -13.65 3.02 7.36
CA VAL A 153 -13.42 4.24 8.14
C VAL A 153 -14.48 5.25 7.75
N GLU A 154 -15.14 5.84 8.74
CA GLU A 154 -16.24 6.76 8.52
C GLU A 154 -15.74 8.06 7.88
N GLU A 155 -14.71 8.69 8.49
CA GLU A 155 -14.19 9.98 8.05
C GLU A 155 -12.67 10.00 7.99
N CYS A 156 -12.15 10.40 6.84
CA CYS A 156 -10.72 10.50 6.50
C CYS A 156 -9.98 9.15 6.56
N GLY A 157 -8.69 9.14 6.93
CA GLY A 157 -7.85 7.95 7.05
C GLY A 157 -7.35 7.37 5.72
N GLU A 158 -7.53 8.05 4.59
CA GLU A 158 -7.09 7.62 3.27
C GLU A 158 -5.58 7.38 3.22
N THR A 159 -5.15 6.50 2.30
CA THR A 159 -3.79 6.54 1.79
C THR A 159 -3.77 7.45 0.58
N SER A 160 -3.06 8.57 0.70
CA SER A 160 -2.96 9.59 -0.35
C SER A 160 -1.65 9.47 -1.10
N ILE A 161 -1.70 9.62 -2.43
CA ILE A 161 -0.54 9.70 -3.32
C ILE A 161 -0.66 11.02 -4.09
N PRO A 162 -0.20 12.15 -3.49
CA PRO A 162 -0.50 13.51 -3.98
C PRO A 162 -0.05 13.77 -5.41
N ARG A 163 1.11 13.22 -5.80
CA ARG A 163 1.65 13.37 -7.16
C ARG A 163 0.65 12.98 -8.25
N TYR A 164 -0.19 11.99 -7.99
CA TYR A 164 -1.20 11.49 -8.93
C TYR A 164 -2.63 11.92 -8.59
N ASN A 165 -2.80 12.74 -7.55
CA ASN A 165 -4.11 13.14 -7.02
C ASN A 165 -4.99 11.93 -6.67
N ILE A 166 -4.39 10.89 -6.10
CA ILE A 166 -5.07 9.66 -5.69
C ILE A 166 -5.25 9.67 -4.18
N LYS A 167 -6.49 9.41 -3.73
CA LYS A 167 -6.84 9.13 -2.34
C LYS A 167 -7.57 7.79 -2.28
N CYS A 168 -6.96 6.81 -1.64
CA CYS A 168 -7.57 5.51 -1.45
C CYS A 168 -8.25 5.42 -0.09
N LYS A 169 -9.59 5.48 -0.08
CA LYS A 169 -10.38 5.38 1.15
C LYS A 169 -10.28 3.96 1.73
N PRO A 170 -10.04 3.80 3.03
CA PRO A 170 -10.08 2.51 3.70
C PRO A 170 -11.47 1.87 3.57
N LYS A 171 -11.49 0.61 3.13
CA LYS A 171 -12.68 -0.26 3.10
C LYS A 171 -12.26 -1.68 3.43
N ALA A 172 -13.02 -2.34 4.28
CA ALA A 172 -12.76 -3.73 4.63
C ALA A 172 -12.68 -4.61 3.36
N GLY A 173 -11.57 -5.36 3.23
CA GLY A 173 -11.29 -6.18 2.07
C GLY A 173 -10.80 -5.43 0.82
N ARG A 174 -10.43 -4.15 0.91
CA ARG A 174 -9.80 -3.40 -0.18
C ARG A 174 -8.28 -3.56 -0.12
N LEU A 175 -7.69 -4.03 -1.21
CA LEU A 175 -6.24 -4.14 -1.42
C LEU A 175 -5.76 -2.97 -2.29
N LEU A 176 -4.82 -2.18 -1.79
CA LEU A 176 -4.11 -1.12 -2.51
C LEU A 176 -2.70 -1.60 -2.85
N MET A 177 -2.26 -1.35 -4.08
CA MET A 177 -0.96 -1.72 -4.62
C MET A 177 -0.33 -0.55 -5.38
N PHE A 178 0.97 -0.28 -5.12
CA PHE A 178 1.74 0.73 -5.85
C PHE A 178 3.25 0.57 -5.61
N PRO A 179 4.12 1.10 -6.50
CA PRO A 179 5.56 1.16 -6.26
C PRO A 179 5.91 2.12 -5.12
N PRO A 180 6.70 1.74 -4.10
CA PRO A 180 6.94 2.56 -2.90
C PRO A 180 8.13 3.53 -3.03
N PHE A 181 8.48 3.93 -4.27
CA PHE A 181 9.67 4.74 -4.59
C PHE A 181 9.41 6.26 -4.51
N TRP A 182 10.45 7.04 -4.78
CA TRP A 182 10.43 8.50 -4.94
C TRP A 182 9.41 8.98 -5.99
N THR A 183 9.01 8.12 -6.91
CA THR A 183 7.94 8.39 -7.88
C THR A 183 6.55 8.41 -7.26
N HIS A 184 6.38 7.78 -6.09
CA HIS A 184 5.11 7.63 -5.38
C HIS A 184 5.22 8.09 -3.91
N PRO A 185 5.57 9.37 -3.65
CA PRO A 185 5.45 9.90 -2.29
C PRO A 185 4.00 9.75 -1.82
N HIS A 186 3.83 9.20 -0.63
CA HIS A 186 2.51 8.87 -0.11
C HIS A 186 2.40 9.13 1.39
N GLN A 187 1.17 9.20 1.89
CA GLN A 187 0.90 9.42 3.30
C GLN A 187 -0.34 8.65 3.75
N GLY A 188 -0.36 8.25 5.02
CA GLY A 188 -1.56 7.82 5.72
C GLY A 188 -2.21 9.02 6.38
N GLU A 189 -3.33 9.49 5.83
CA GLU A 189 -4.09 10.61 6.40
C GLU A 189 -4.58 10.27 7.81
N LYS A 190 -4.76 11.28 8.63
CA LYS A 190 -5.37 11.13 9.96
C LYS A 190 -6.76 10.52 9.84
N VAL A 191 -7.09 9.64 10.77
CA VAL A 191 -8.46 9.20 10.98
C VAL A 191 -9.16 10.27 11.82
N ILE A 192 -10.29 10.78 11.33
CA ILE A 192 -11.11 11.77 12.06
C ILE A 192 -12.22 11.07 12.83
N LYS A 193 -12.81 10.01 12.25
CA LYS A 193 -13.84 9.21 12.90
C LYS A 193 -13.72 7.75 12.56
N GLY A 194 -13.61 6.91 13.59
CA GLY A 194 -13.48 5.46 13.50
C GLY A 194 -12.05 4.95 13.73
N THR A 195 -11.78 3.74 13.30
CA THR A 195 -10.47 3.10 13.46
C THR A 195 -10.06 2.43 12.16
N LYS A 196 -8.86 2.75 11.68
CA LYS A 196 -8.27 2.12 10.50
C LYS A 196 -7.37 0.97 10.92
N TYR A 197 -7.71 -0.23 10.47
CA TYR A 197 -6.82 -1.38 10.51
C TYR A 197 -6.37 -1.73 9.09
N GLN A 198 -5.09 -2.08 8.95
CA GLN A 198 -4.55 -2.53 7.68
C GLN A 198 -3.48 -3.61 7.90
N ILE A 199 -3.47 -4.62 7.02
CA ILE A 199 -2.40 -5.61 6.92
C ILE A 199 -1.57 -5.30 5.68
N MET A 200 -0.23 -5.34 5.81
CA MET A 200 0.65 -4.91 4.75
C MET A 200 1.94 -5.70 4.67
N THR A 201 2.51 -5.73 3.48
CA THR A 201 3.85 -6.24 3.19
C THR A 201 4.40 -5.60 1.92
N TYR A 202 5.65 -5.93 1.56
CA TYR A 202 6.33 -5.50 0.35
C TYR A 202 6.88 -6.71 -0.41
N LEU A 203 6.92 -6.61 -1.74
CA LEU A 203 7.80 -7.44 -2.53
C LEU A 203 9.18 -6.79 -2.61
N HIS A 204 10.20 -7.64 -2.50
CA HIS A 204 11.60 -7.30 -2.58
C HIS A 204 12.23 -7.91 -3.82
N TYR A 205 13.24 -7.23 -4.39
CA TYR A 205 14.19 -7.88 -5.25
C TYR A 205 14.91 -8.95 -4.43
N GLY A 206 14.85 -10.19 -4.88
CA GLY A 206 15.57 -11.31 -4.27
C GLY A 206 17.06 -11.25 -4.56
N ASP A 207 17.87 -11.83 -3.69
CA ASP A 207 19.30 -11.95 -3.91
C ASP A 207 19.58 -13.03 -4.96
N ILE A 208 20.41 -12.69 -5.94
CA ILE A 208 20.96 -13.66 -6.88
C ILE A 208 22.11 -14.35 -6.12
N ASN A 209 21.91 -15.59 -5.69
CA ASN A 209 23.02 -16.42 -5.28
C ASN A 209 23.77 -16.83 -6.57
N ASP A 210 25.11 -16.83 -6.54
CA ASP A 210 25.99 -17.20 -7.67
C ASP A 210 25.67 -18.60 -8.27
N ASN A 211 24.83 -19.38 -7.59
CA ASN A 211 24.38 -20.72 -8.00
C ASN A 211 23.11 -20.71 -8.88
N ASN A 212 22.53 -19.56 -9.20
CA ASN A 212 21.38 -19.47 -10.09
C ASN A 212 21.65 -18.46 -11.21
N PRO A 213 22.44 -18.85 -12.23
CA PRO A 213 22.73 -18.00 -13.39
C PRO A 213 21.44 -17.71 -14.17
N ARG A 214 21.36 -16.50 -14.73
CA ARG A 214 20.25 -16.02 -15.58
C ARG A 214 20.02 -16.96 -16.76
#